data_8af067aa8c6014b725a1c443efb1c820
#
_entry.id   8af067aa8c6014b725a1c443efb1c820
#
_cell.length_a   1.000
_cell.length_b   1.000
_cell.length_c   1.000
_cell.angle_alpha   90.00
_cell.angle_beta   90.00
_cell.angle_gamma   90.00
#
_symmetry.space_group_name_H-M   'P 1'
#
loop_
_entity.id
_entity.type
_entity.pdbx_description
1 polymer ?
#
loop_
_entity_poly.entity_id
_entity_poly.type
_entity_poly.pdbx_seq_one_letter_code
_entity_poly.pdbx_strand_id
1 'polypeptide(L)'
;VNSKKNTSFNFADDMYYGDSNYVDWKSGNYTEKGLGTGNSLYIWQPAYQGIRHLSVFLNNIDMNKEFSEPEIADMKGQAHFLRAYCYWMLIRSFGPVPILPDEGIDYTKEYDEIAYPRNSYDECVDYISNELVKAAMLLEEARGPQDIVRPTRGAALSLRSRVLLYAASPLFNGKAPAEVIAALVDKSGKKLLSDTYDERKWAIAAAAAKDVIELGKYQLYVAYKSEGGSSLSDPATITPPDDEGTFHSNPWPKGWQNIDPFKSYRALFDGEVSAYGNSEIIFTRGTNQGAENIKVMVIHQLPRSQGGGYLSLIHISEPTRPLY
;
A
#
# COMPACT_ATOMS: atom_id res chain seq x y z
N VAL A 1 1.13 -4.88 12.00
CA VAL A 1 1.13 -3.47 12.42
C VAL A 1 0.44 -3.43 13.75
N ASN A 2 1.17 -3.07 14.78
CA ASN A 2 0.60 -2.92 16.11
C ASN A 2 -0.38 -1.75 16.04
N SER A 3 -1.67 -2.04 16.08
CA SER A 3 -2.78 -1.13 15.77
C SER A 3 -2.85 0.10 16.68
N LYS A 4 -2.09 0.12 17.76
CA LYS A 4 -2.21 1.16 18.78
C LYS A 4 -1.29 2.36 18.57
N LYS A 5 -0.27 2.30 17.71
CA LYS A 5 0.77 3.33 17.72
C LYS A 5 1.30 3.82 16.37
N ASN A 6 0.90 3.24 15.22
CA ASN A 6 1.58 3.55 13.96
C ASN A 6 0.66 3.49 12.75
N THR A 7 -0.15 4.49 12.58
CA THR A 7 -0.73 4.77 11.28
C THR A 7 0.28 5.56 10.44
N SER A 8 0.31 5.33 9.13
CA SER A 8 1.15 6.09 8.21
C SER A 8 0.89 7.61 8.26
N PHE A 9 -0.29 8.03 8.70
CA PHE A 9 -0.66 9.41 8.91
C PHE A 9 0.18 10.14 9.96
N ASN A 10 0.73 9.40 10.94
CA ASN A 10 1.58 10.01 11.97
C ASN A 10 2.94 10.48 11.46
N PHE A 11 3.35 10.01 10.27
CA PHE A 11 4.63 10.37 9.64
C PHE A 11 4.49 11.47 8.60
N ALA A 12 3.25 11.85 8.27
CA ALA A 12 2.92 12.98 7.43
C ALA A 12 2.55 14.20 8.29
N ASP A 13 2.26 15.29 7.65
CA ASP A 13 1.74 16.51 8.27
C ASP A 13 0.23 16.50 8.50
N ASP A 14 -0.45 15.45 8.03
CA ASP A 14 -1.91 15.29 8.13
C ASP A 14 -2.41 15.07 9.56
N MET A 15 -1.55 14.61 10.47
CA MET A 15 -1.94 14.29 11.84
C MET A 15 -0.82 14.58 12.84
N TYR A 16 -1.20 15.20 13.96
CA TYR A 16 -0.34 15.28 15.13
C TYR A 16 -0.74 14.20 16.15
N TYR A 17 0.23 13.39 16.55
CA TYR A 17 0.06 12.40 17.60
C TYR A 17 0.88 12.82 18.82
N GLY A 18 0.24 12.91 19.97
CA GLY A 18 0.84 13.39 21.20
C GLY A 18 1.74 12.41 21.95
N ASP A 19 1.98 11.21 21.40
CA ASP A 19 2.88 10.22 22.01
C ASP A 19 4.34 10.52 21.64
N SER A 20 5.23 10.50 22.63
CA SER A 20 6.66 10.80 22.49
C SER A 20 7.39 9.95 21.44
N ASN A 21 6.89 8.76 21.13
CA ASN A 21 7.53 7.87 20.15
C ASN A 21 7.56 8.42 18.70
N TYR A 22 6.80 9.47 18.42
CA TYR A 22 6.76 10.10 17.08
C TYR A 22 7.49 11.44 17.02
N VAL A 23 7.80 12.01 18.17
CA VAL A 23 8.54 13.27 18.25
C VAL A 23 9.90 13.11 17.58
N ASP A 24 10.58 12.00 17.83
CA ASP A 24 11.90 11.72 17.26
C ASP A 24 11.85 11.62 15.74
N TRP A 25 10.81 11.01 15.18
CA TRP A 25 10.63 10.97 13.71
C TRP A 25 10.41 12.38 13.15
N LYS A 26 9.48 13.13 13.71
CA LYS A 26 9.12 14.48 13.22
C LYS A 26 10.24 15.49 13.40
N SER A 27 11.09 15.32 14.41
CA SER A 27 12.25 16.17 14.65
C SER A 27 13.53 15.74 13.91
N GLY A 28 13.45 14.67 13.10
CA GLY A 28 14.62 14.16 12.39
C GLY A 28 15.63 13.41 13.26
N ASN A 29 15.31 13.15 14.51
CA ASN A 29 16.17 12.42 15.45
C ASN A 29 16.05 10.89 15.34
N TYR A 30 15.35 10.42 14.31
CA TYR A 30 15.12 9.01 14.10
C TYR A 30 16.38 8.33 13.56
N THR A 31 17.02 7.54 14.39
CA THR A 31 18.25 6.84 14.05
C THR A 31 18.03 5.35 13.87
N GLU A 32 18.98 4.66 13.23
CA GLU A 32 18.99 3.20 13.09
C GLU A 32 18.77 2.47 14.43
N LYS A 33 19.30 3.01 15.53
CA LYS A 33 19.08 2.47 16.88
C LYS A 33 17.64 2.55 17.34
N GLY A 34 16.86 3.50 16.84
CA GLY A 34 15.42 3.61 17.08
C GLY A 34 14.58 2.56 16.36
N LEU A 35 15.18 1.83 15.42
CA LEU A 35 14.56 0.70 14.70
C LEU A 35 14.63 -0.64 15.45
N GLY A 36 14.99 -0.65 16.74
CA GLY A 36 15.07 -1.87 17.55
C GLY A 36 13.73 -2.64 17.60
N THR A 37 13.80 -3.91 18.02
CA THR A 37 12.71 -4.88 18.01
C THR A 37 11.41 -4.46 18.72
N GLY A 38 11.45 -3.43 19.55
CA GLY A 38 10.27 -2.85 20.20
C GLY A 38 9.58 -1.74 19.39
N ASN A 39 10.16 -1.32 18.28
CA ASN A 39 9.62 -0.25 17.44
C ASN A 39 8.76 -0.84 16.32
N SER A 40 7.56 -0.31 16.16
CA SER A 40 6.60 -0.75 15.17
C SER A 40 6.98 -0.42 13.71
N LEU A 41 7.99 0.40 13.49
CA LEU A 41 8.62 0.60 12.18
C LEU A 41 9.66 -0.49 11.87
N TYR A 42 10.05 -1.28 12.86
CA TYR A 42 10.95 -2.40 12.66
C TYR A 42 10.24 -3.53 11.92
N ILE A 43 10.38 -3.54 10.61
CA ILE A 43 9.74 -4.53 9.74
C ILE A 43 10.72 -5.57 9.20
N TRP A 44 12.03 -5.42 9.43
CA TRP A 44 13.05 -6.31 8.87
C TRP A 44 12.82 -7.77 9.26
N GLN A 45 12.87 -8.05 10.55
CA GLN A 45 12.70 -9.41 11.05
C GLN A 45 11.32 -10.00 10.71
N PRO A 46 10.18 -9.30 10.98
CA PRO A 46 8.87 -9.84 10.62
C PRO A 46 8.69 -10.11 9.13
N ALA A 47 9.26 -9.26 8.25
CA ALA A 47 9.16 -9.47 6.81
C ALA A 47 9.95 -10.72 6.37
N TYR A 48 11.18 -10.90 6.84
CA TYR A 48 11.96 -12.09 6.52
C TYR A 48 11.38 -13.38 7.14
N GLN A 49 10.79 -13.31 8.32
CA GLN A 49 10.02 -14.44 8.87
C GLN A 49 8.81 -14.76 7.96
N GLY A 50 8.09 -13.75 7.50
CA GLY A 50 7.01 -13.93 6.53
C GLY A 50 7.49 -14.58 5.24
N ILE A 51 8.57 -14.07 4.65
CA ILE A 51 9.18 -14.63 3.42
C ILE A 51 9.52 -16.10 3.61
N ARG A 52 10.16 -16.45 4.74
CA ARG A 52 10.49 -17.85 5.04
C ARG A 52 9.24 -18.72 5.12
N HIS A 53 8.21 -18.30 5.86
CA HIS A 53 6.97 -19.08 5.99
C HIS A 53 6.30 -19.29 4.63
N LEU A 54 6.29 -18.26 3.78
CA LEU A 54 5.71 -18.32 2.44
C LEU A 54 6.51 -19.24 1.51
N SER A 55 7.84 -19.23 1.58
CA SER A 55 8.68 -20.16 0.82
C SER A 55 8.44 -21.61 1.27
N VAL A 56 8.38 -21.87 2.58
CA VAL A 56 8.04 -23.20 3.11
C VAL A 56 6.65 -23.63 2.64
N PHE A 57 5.67 -22.73 2.67
CA PHE A 57 4.31 -23.01 2.18
C PHE A 57 4.31 -23.38 0.70
N LEU A 58 4.95 -22.56 -0.14
CA LEU A 58 5.01 -22.80 -1.60
C LEU A 58 5.68 -24.12 -1.96
N ASN A 59 6.71 -24.52 -1.20
CA ASN A 59 7.44 -25.77 -1.45
C ASN A 59 6.66 -27.02 -1.01
N ASN A 60 5.63 -26.87 -0.17
CA ASN A 60 4.94 -28.02 0.41
C ASN A 60 3.47 -28.14 0.01
N ILE A 61 2.82 -27.07 -0.48
CA ILE A 61 1.37 -27.06 -0.72
C ILE A 61 0.91 -28.12 -1.74
N ASP A 62 1.76 -28.51 -2.68
CA ASP A 62 1.44 -29.53 -3.68
C ASP A 62 1.32 -30.94 -3.10
N MET A 63 1.82 -31.15 -1.88
CA MET A 63 1.64 -32.42 -1.17
C MET A 63 0.25 -32.57 -0.55
N ASN A 64 -0.49 -31.47 -0.45
CA ASN A 64 -1.85 -31.48 0.09
C ASN A 64 -2.80 -32.19 -0.87
N LYS A 65 -3.65 -33.07 -0.32
CA LYS A 65 -4.65 -33.86 -1.09
C LYS A 65 -6.11 -33.50 -0.73
N GLU A 66 -6.31 -32.55 0.18
CA GLU A 66 -7.62 -32.15 0.64
C GLU A 66 -8.24 -31.06 -0.22
N PHE A 67 -7.41 -30.20 -0.83
CA PHE A 67 -7.82 -29.11 -1.68
C PHE A 67 -7.79 -29.49 -3.15
N SER A 68 -8.69 -28.91 -3.92
CA SER A 68 -8.72 -29.03 -5.38
C SER A 68 -7.56 -28.24 -6.03
N GLU A 69 -7.21 -28.58 -7.27
CA GLU A 69 -6.17 -27.87 -8.03
C GLU A 69 -6.42 -26.35 -8.13
N PRO A 70 -7.65 -25.85 -8.39
CA PRO A 70 -7.92 -24.41 -8.41
C PRO A 70 -7.71 -23.75 -7.05
N GLU A 71 -8.09 -24.39 -5.94
CA GLU A 71 -7.86 -23.87 -4.59
C GLU A 71 -6.36 -23.80 -4.26
N ILE A 72 -5.61 -24.83 -4.64
CA ILE A 72 -4.14 -24.84 -4.48
C ILE A 72 -3.51 -23.72 -5.32
N ALA A 73 -3.97 -23.52 -6.56
CA ALA A 73 -3.48 -22.46 -7.43
C ALA A 73 -3.72 -21.09 -6.81
N ASP A 74 -4.93 -20.83 -6.32
CA ASP A 74 -5.26 -19.55 -5.65
C ASP A 74 -4.43 -19.34 -4.38
N MET A 75 -4.24 -20.36 -3.55
CA MET A 75 -3.40 -20.28 -2.36
C MET A 75 -1.93 -19.98 -2.71
N LYS A 76 -1.39 -20.58 -3.78
CA LYS A 76 -0.07 -20.23 -4.31
C LYS A 76 -0.02 -18.79 -4.78
N GLY A 77 -1.05 -18.32 -5.47
CA GLY A 77 -1.18 -16.93 -5.89
C GLY A 77 -1.15 -15.96 -4.71
N GLN A 78 -1.87 -16.28 -3.64
CA GLN A 78 -1.84 -15.50 -2.39
C GLN A 78 -0.45 -15.51 -1.75
N ALA A 79 0.22 -16.65 -1.73
CA ALA A 79 1.57 -16.75 -1.17
C ALA A 79 2.61 -15.97 -1.96
N HIS A 80 2.59 -16.02 -3.29
CA HIS A 80 3.43 -15.19 -4.16
C HIS A 80 3.17 -13.69 -3.94
N PHE A 81 1.91 -13.29 -3.87
CA PHE A 81 1.54 -11.89 -3.57
C PHE A 81 2.11 -11.42 -2.23
N LEU A 82 1.92 -12.20 -1.17
CA LEU A 82 2.38 -11.84 0.16
C LEU A 82 3.91 -11.81 0.26
N ARG A 83 4.61 -12.73 -0.42
CA ARG A 83 6.08 -12.74 -0.47
C ARG A 83 6.61 -11.50 -1.19
N ALA A 84 6.04 -11.15 -2.32
CA ALA A 84 6.32 -9.90 -3.02
C ALA A 84 6.04 -8.67 -2.16
N TYR A 85 4.92 -8.67 -1.42
CA TYR A 85 4.55 -7.59 -0.52
C TYR A 85 5.56 -7.44 0.64
N CYS A 86 6.04 -8.53 1.22
CA CYS A 86 7.08 -8.48 2.25
C CYS A 86 8.37 -7.86 1.70
N TYR A 87 8.83 -8.26 0.52
CA TYR A 87 9.99 -7.64 -0.13
C TYR A 87 9.75 -6.19 -0.49
N TRP A 88 8.56 -5.83 -0.95
CA TRP A 88 8.20 -4.44 -1.20
C TRP A 88 8.29 -3.58 0.07
N MET A 89 7.79 -4.07 1.18
CA MET A 89 7.92 -3.39 2.48
C MET A 89 9.39 -3.19 2.87
N LEU A 90 10.23 -4.19 2.63
CA LEU A 90 11.66 -4.11 2.90
C LEU A 90 12.36 -3.07 2.02
N ILE A 91 12.22 -3.14 0.69
CA ILE A 91 12.91 -2.20 -0.20
C ILE A 91 12.44 -0.76 -0.05
N ARG A 92 11.18 -0.56 0.29
CA ARG A 92 10.61 0.76 0.58
C ARG A 92 11.24 1.40 1.81
N SER A 93 11.59 0.60 2.83
CA SER A 93 12.09 1.11 4.10
C SER A 93 13.61 1.09 4.22
N PHE A 94 14.27 0.14 3.55
CA PHE A 94 15.71 -0.10 3.71
C PHE A 94 16.50 0.00 2.39
N GLY A 95 15.82 0.27 1.26
CA GLY A 95 16.45 0.23 -0.05
C GLY A 95 16.84 -1.19 -0.47
N PRO A 96 18.00 -1.40 -1.09
CA PRO A 96 18.49 -2.72 -1.50
C PRO A 96 18.57 -3.71 -0.34
N VAL A 97 18.08 -4.95 -0.55
CA VAL A 97 18.03 -6.00 0.48
C VAL A 97 18.46 -7.35 -0.09
N PRO A 98 18.86 -8.33 0.75
CA PRO A 98 19.09 -9.70 0.29
C PRO A 98 17.81 -10.37 -0.22
N ILE A 99 17.86 -11.00 -1.38
CA ILE A 99 16.82 -11.91 -1.86
C ILE A 99 17.22 -13.31 -1.43
N LEU A 100 16.36 -13.98 -0.66
CA LEU A 100 16.59 -15.32 -0.19
C LEU A 100 16.19 -16.34 -1.26
N PRO A 101 16.85 -17.52 -1.29
CA PRO A 101 16.48 -18.60 -2.21
C PRO A 101 15.01 -19.02 -2.02
N ASP A 102 14.33 -19.32 -3.13
CA ASP A 102 12.93 -19.75 -3.11
C ASP A 102 12.73 -21.11 -2.41
N GLU A 103 13.71 -21.98 -2.52
CA GLU A 103 13.76 -23.27 -1.82
C GLU A 103 13.97 -23.16 -0.31
N GLY A 104 14.36 -21.97 0.16
CA GLY A 104 14.67 -21.70 1.56
C GLY A 104 16.16 -21.78 1.88
N ILE A 105 16.48 -21.53 3.15
CA ILE A 105 17.86 -21.53 3.65
C ILE A 105 18.16 -22.87 4.34
N ASP A 106 19.25 -23.48 3.95
CA ASP A 106 19.81 -24.63 4.64
C ASP A 106 20.60 -24.16 5.88
N TYR A 107 20.00 -24.23 7.04
CA TYR A 107 20.60 -23.82 8.31
C TYR A 107 21.64 -24.80 8.86
N THR A 108 21.94 -25.89 8.14
CA THR A 108 23.04 -26.80 8.51
C THR A 108 24.39 -26.29 8.03
N LYS A 109 24.38 -25.28 7.14
CA LYS A 109 25.59 -24.65 6.60
C LYS A 109 26.20 -23.64 7.57
N GLU A 110 27.48 -23.36 7.37
CA GLU A 110 28.18 -22.32 8.13
C GLU A 110 27.57 -20.93 7.88
N TYR A 111 27.68 -20.07 8.87
CA TYR A 111 27.09 -18.72 8.82
C TYR A 111 27.50 -17.93 7.56
N ASP A 112 28.77 -17.98 7.19
CA ASP A 112 29.27 -17.24 6.02
C ASP A 112 28.68 -17.72 4.69
N GLU A 113 28.24 -18.98 4.62
CA GLU A 113 27.58 -19.53 3.42
C GLU A 113 26.11 -19.11 3.33
N ILE A 114 25.47 -18.79 4.45
CA ILE A 114 24.07 -18.38 4.52
C ILE A 114 23.88 -16.88 4.73
N ALA A 115 24.98 -16.12 4.85
CA ALA A 115 24.98 -14.67 4.95
C ALA A 115 24.85 -14.04 3.55
N TYR A 116 23.64 -14.05 2.98
CA TYR A 116 23.38 -13.52 1.65
C TYR A 116 23.67 -12.02 1.58
N PRO A 117 24.45 -11.58 0.56
CA PRO A 117 24.68 -10.16 0.34
C PRO A 117 23.41 -9.46 -0.12
N ARG A 118 23.38 -8.12 -0.04
CA ARG A 118 22.29 -7.34 -0.61
C ARG A 118 22.30 -7.45 -2.14
N ASN A 119 21.16 -7.65 -2.71
CA ASN A 119 20.92 -7.49 -4.14
C ASN A 119 20.80 -5.99 -4.48
N SER A 120 21.05 -5.61 -5.73
CA SER A 120 20.77 -4.25 -6.16
C SER A 120 19.28 -3.93 -6.09
N TYR A 121 18.93 -2.65 -6.05
CA TYR A 121 17.54 -2.22 -6.03
C TYR A 121 16.76 -2.76 -7.24
N ASP A 122 17.39 -2.71 -8.42
CA ASP A 122 16.78 -3.21 -9.65
C ASP A 122 16.54 -4.73 -9.60
N GLU A 123 17.50 -5.52 -9.11
CA GLU A 123 17.30 -6.96 -8.90
C GLU A 123 16.15 -7.25 -7.93
N CYS A 124 16.02 -6.45 -6.87
CA CYS A 124 14.89 -6.58 -5.94
C CYS A 124 13.56 -6.26 -6.63
N VAL A 125 13.51 -5.20 -7.43
CA VAL A 125 12.32 -4.81 -8.19
C VAL A 125 11.93 -5.89 -9.19
N ASP A 126 12.88 -6.46 -9.92
CA ASP A 126 12.64 -7.52 -10.87
C ASP A 126 12.08 -8.77 -10.20
N TYR A 127 12.67 -9.17 -9.06
CA TYR A 127 12.16 -10.30 -8.27
C TYR A 127 10.71 -10.05 -7.82
N ILE A 128 10.43 -8.89 -7.22
CA ILE A 128 9.08 -8.53 -6.76
C ILE A 128 8.10 -8.51 -7.93
N SER A 129 8.48 -7.89 -9.06
CA SER A 129 7.65 -7.84 -10.25
C SER A 129 7.29 -9.23 -10.78
N ASN A 130 8.28 -10.13 -10.84
CA ASN A 130 8.08 -11.50 -11.28
C ASN A 130 7.17 -12.30 -10.33
N GLU A 131 7.34 -12.13 -9.01
CA GLU A 131 6.45 -12.76 -8.02
C GLU A 131 5.01 -12.26 -8.18
N LEU A 132 4.81 -10.97 -8.45
CA LEU A 132 3.49 -10.39 -8.67
C LEU A 132 2.85 -10.85 -9.99
N VAL A 133 3.65 -11.11 -11.03
CA VAL A 133 3.15 -11.73 -12.27
C VAL A 133 2.68 -13.16 -11.98
N LYS A 134 3.49 -13.98 -11.28
CA LYS A 134 3.08 -15.32 -10.86
C LYS A 134 1.77 -15.27 -10.05
N ALA A 135 1.69 -14.34 -9.10
CA ALA A 135 0.48 -14.13 -8.32
C ALA A 135 -0.73 -13.78 -9.21
N ALA A 136 -0.58 -12.83 -10.11
CA ALA A 136 -1.68 -12.40 -11.00
C ALA A 136 -2.19 -13.49 -11.92
N MET A 137 -1.34 -14.44 -12.31
CA MET A 137 -1.72 -15.59 -13.14
C MET A 137 -2.56 -16.62 -12.37
N LEU A 138 -2.38 -16.73 -11.05
CA LEU A 138 -2.99 -17.76 -10.21
C LEU A 138 -4.20 -17.24 -9.42
N LEU A 139 -4.24 -15.93 -9.11
CA LEU A 139 -5.29 -15.32 -8.30
C LEU A 139 -6.58 -15.14 -9.08
N GLU A 140 -7.70 -15.28 -8.36
CA GLU A 140 -9.02 -14.92 -8.85
C GLU A 140 -9.13 -13.42 -9.17
N GLU A 141 -10.04 -13.09 -10.09
CA GLU A 141 -10.30 -11.69 -10.48
C GLU A 141 -11.14 -10.93 -9.45
N ALA A 142 -11.99 -11.63 -8.71
CA ALA A 142 -12.90 -11.06 -7.72
C ALA A 142 -13.03 -11.97 -6.50
N ARG A 143 -13.35 -11.39 -5.35
CA ARG A 143 -13.61 -12.11 -4.10
C ARG A 143 -15.05 -11.91 -3.65
N GLY A 144 -15.59 -12.90 -2.96
CA GLY A 144 -16.86 -12.76 -2.29
C GLY A 144 -16.76 -11.86 -1.04
N PRO A 145 -17.92 -11.44 -0.47
CA PRO A 145 -17.94 -10.55 0.69
C PRO A 145 -17.17 -11.08 1.92
N GLN A 146 -17.07 -12.40 2.04
CA GLN A 146 -16.38 -13.07 3.15
C GLN A 146 -14.86 -13.13 2.97
N ASP A 147 -14.39 -12.93 1.73
CA ASP A 147 -12.97 -13.07 1.35
C ASP A 147 -12.36 -11.77 0.79
N ILE A 148 -13.03 -10.65 1.00
CA ILE A 148 -12.62 -9.32 0.48
C ILE A 148 -11.18 -8.93 0.88
N VAL A 149 -10.67 -9.49 1.97
CA VAL A 149 -9.32 -9.24 2.47
C VAL A 149 -8.24 -10.10 1.80
N ARG A 150 -8.64 -11.05 0.96
CA ARG A 150 -7.69 -11.85 0.16
C ARG A 150 -7.32 -11.09 -1.11
N PRO A 151 -6.06 -11.16 -1.54
CA PRO A 151 -5.64 -10.47 -2.76
C PRO A 151 -6.34 -11.06 -4.00
N THR A 152 -6.58 -10.18 -4.96
CA THR A 152 -7.08 -10.51 -6.30
C THR A 152 -5.99 -10.33 -7.33
N ARG A 153 -6.26 -10.75 -8.59
CA ARG A 153 -5.40 -10.43 -9.74
C ARG A 153 -5.12 -8.93 -9.83
N GLY A 154 -6.14 -8.10 -9.65
CA GLY A 154 -5.99 -6.65 -9.67
C GLY A 154 -5.11 -6.12 -8.55
N ALA A 155 -5.16 -6.72 -7.35
CA ALA A 155 -4.28 -6.35 -6.25
C ALA A 155 -2.80 -6.61 -6.61
N ALA A 156 -2.50 -7.75 -7.24
CA ALA A 156 -1.15 -8.09 -7.66
C ALA A 156 -0.63 -7.14 -8.75
N LEU A 157 -1.43 -6.87 -9.78
CA LEU A 157 -1.06 -5.94 -10.85
C LEU A 157 -0.91 -4.49 -10.34
N SER A 158 -1.76 -4.05 -9.42
CA SER A 158 -1.68 -2.71 -8.83
C SER A 158 -0.44 -2.53 -7.96
N LEU A 159 -0.08 -3.55 -7.18
CA LEU A 159 1.17 -3.51 -6.41
C LEU A 159 2.38 -3.50 -7.35
N ARG A 160 2.35 -4.29 -8.44
CA ARG A 160 3.40 -4.31 -9.47
C ARG A 160 3.59 -2.92 -10.09
N SER A 161 2.50 -2.28 -10.49
CA SER A 161 2.54 -0.92 -11.03
C SER A 161 3.19 0.06 -10.05
N ARG A 162 2.85 0.01 -8.78
CA ARG A 162 3.43 0.85 -7.73
C ARG A 162 4.94 0.60 -7.56
N VAL A 163 5.37 -0.65 -7.50
CA VAL A 163 6.79 -1.03 -7.37
C VAL A 163 7.60 -0.49 -8.55
N LEU A 164 7.12 -0.66 -9.77
CA LEU A 164 7.77 -0.21 -10.99
C LEU A 164 7.80 1.33 -11.10
N LEU A 165 6.76 2.01 -10.63
CA LEU A 165 6.73 3.47 -10.56
C LEU A 165 7.80 4.01 -9.60
N TYR A 166 7.97 3.38 -8.43
CA TYR A 166 9.05 3.74 -7.50
C TYR A 166 10.43 3.51 -8.12
N ALA A 167 10.62 2.40 -8.84
CA ALA A 167 11.88 2.10 -9.53
C ALA A 167 12.21 3.09 -10.67
N ALA A 168 11.19 3.69 -11.27
CA ALA A 168 11.35 4.73 -12.28
C ALA A 168 11.66 6.12 -11.67
N SER A 169 11.40 6.31 -10.37
CA SER A 169 11.61 7.60 -9.70
C SER A 169 13.08 8.03 -9.68
N PRO A 170 13.36 9.34 -9.62
CA PRO A 170 14.73 9.86 -9.75
C PRO A 170 15.73 9.22 -8.78
N LEU A 171 15.33 8.96 -7.53
CA LEU A 171 16.20 8.35 -6.51
C LEU A 171 16.73 6.97 -6.93
N PHE A 172 15.91 6.17 -7.60
CA PHE A 172 16.24 4.78 -7.98
C PHE A 172 16.57 4.63 -9.47
N ASN A 173 16.56 5.74 -10.20
CA ASN A 173 16.81 5.77 -11.64
C ASN A 173 17.92 6.77 -12.01
N GLY A 174 19.09 6.54 -11.47
CA GLY A 174 20.32 7.21 -11.87
C GLY A 174 20.47 8.68 -11.43
N LYS A 175 19.59 9.18 -10.53
CA LYS A 175 19.64 10.56 -10.04
C LYS A 175 19.76 10.65 -8.51
N ALA A 176 20.15 9.56 -7.85
CA ALA A 176 20.52 9.62 -6.44
C ALA A 176 21.78 10.49 -6.28
N PRO A 177 21.97 11.18 -5.14
CA PRO A 177 23.21 11.87 -4.83
C PRO A 177 24.42 10.94 -4.94
N ALA A 178 25.53 11.44 -5.47
CA ALA A 178 26.70 10.62 -5.75
C ALA A 178 27.28 9.96 -4.50
N GLU A 179 27.22 10.66 -3.36
CA GLU A 179 27.61 10.14 -2.05
C GLU A 179 26.74 8.96 -1.59
N VAL A 180 25.46 8.95 -1.93
CA VAL A 180 24.52 7.85 -1.61
C VAL A 180 24.86 6.63 -2.46
N ILE A 181 25.11 6.82 -3.77
CA ILE A 181 25.50 5.73 -4.67
C ILE A 181 26.84 5.14 -4.23
N ALA A 182 27.81 5.98 -3.86
CA ALA A 182 29.11 5.55 -3.42
C ALA A 182 29.07 4.81 -2.06
N ALA A 183 28.17 5.17 -1.18
CA ALA A 183 27.98 4.51 0.12
C ALA A 183 27.21 3.18 0.02
N LEU A 184 26.35 3.02 -1.00
CA LEU A 184 25.55 1.82 -1.20
C LEU A 184 26.23 0.85 -2.17
N VAL A 185 27.29 0.22 -1.69
CA VAL A 185 28.02 -0.85 -2.37
C VAL A 185 28.03 -2.11 -1.52
N ASP A 186 28.08 -3.28 -2.15
CA ASP A 186 28.29 -4.53 -1.42
C ASP A 186 29.76 -4.76 -1.08
N LYS A 187 30.07 -5.87 -0.40
CA LYS A 187 31.45 -6.24 -0.05
C LYS A 187 32.37 -6.45 -1.25
N SER A 188 31.82 -6.72 -2.44
CA SER A 188 32.58 -6.88 -3.68
C SER A 188 32.80 -5.56 -4.43
N GLY A 189 32.22 -4.46 -3.97
CA GLY A 189 32.23 -3.16 -4.65
C GLY A 189 31.13 -2.97 -5.69
N LYS A 190 30.18 -3.92 -5.79
CA LYS A 190 29.00 -3.78 -6.68
C LYS A 190 28.10 -2.66 -6.17
N LYS A 191 27.76 -1.71 -7.06
CA LYS A 191 26.78 -0.67 -6.76
C LYS A 191 25.39 -1.28 -6.55
N LEU A 192 24.73 -0.88 -5.49
CA LEU A 192 23.40 -1.36 -5.14
C LEU A 192 22.28 -0.45 -5.67
N LEU A 193 22.61 0.78 -6.08
CA LEU A 193 21.72 1.68 -6.82
C LEU A 193 22.31 1.96 -8.21
N SER A 194 21.44 2.10 -9.20
CA SER A 194 21.84 2.52 -10.55
C SER A 194 22.37 3.98 -10.52
N ASP A 195 23.47 4.23 -11.17
CA ASP A 195 24.02 5.55 -11.44
C ASP A 195 23.66 6.07 -12.84
N THR A 196 22.89 5.31 -13.59
CA THR A 196 22.52 5.63 -14.97
C THR A 196 20.99 5.74 -15.08
N TYR A 197 20.53 6.84 -15.69
CA TYR A 197 19.12 7.04 -15.97
C TYR A 197 18.65 6.13 -17.11
N ASP A 198 17.54 5.44 -16.92
CA ASP A 198 16.87 4.61 -17.93
C ASP A 198 15.40 5.06 -18.10
N GLU A 199 15.11 5.70 -19.22
CA GLU A 199 13.77 6.17 -19.58
C GLU A 199 12.76 5.04 -19.71
N ARG A 200 13.20 3.82 -20.06
CA ARG A 200 12.33 2.65 -20.23
C ARG A 200 11.62 2.27 -18.93
N LYS A 201 12.20 2.57 -17.76
CA LYS A 201 11.56 2.33 -16.47
C LYS A 201 10.20 3.04 -16.37
N TRP A 202 10.08 4.26 -16.88
CA TRP A 202 8.82 4.99 -16.94
C TRP A 202 7.80 4.35 -17.88
N ALA A 203 8.24 3.90 -19.05
CA ALA A 203 7.39 3.20 -20.00
C ALA A 203 6.86 1.88 -19.42
N ILE A 204 7.72 1.11 -18.72
CA ILE A 204 7.35 -0.13 -18.04
C ILE A 204 6.34 0.13 -16.90
N ALA A 205 6.56 1.20 -16.11
CA ALA A 205 5.63 1.59 -15.06
C ALA A 205 4.26 2.00 -15.62
N ALA A 206 4.25 2.76 -16.72
CA ALA A 206 3.02 3.15 -17.41
C ALA A 206 2.27 1.93 -17.99
N ALA A 207 3.00 1.00 -18.61
CA ALA A 207 2.41 -0.25 -19.11
C ALA A 207 1.80 -1.08 -17.97
N ALA A 208 2.47 -1.20 -16.83
CA ALA A 208 1.96 -1.92 -15.68
C ALA A 208 0.71 -1.24 -15.07
N ALA A 209 0.61 0.08 -15.11
CA ALA A 209 -0.60 0.78 -14.71
C ALA A 209 -1.76 0.53 -15.69
N LYS A 210 -1.43 0.48 -16.99
CA LYS A 210 -2.41 0.15 -18.04
C LYS A 210 -2.96 -1.26 -17.88
N ASP A 211 -2.15 -2.24 -17.48
CA ASP A 211 -2.62 -3.61 -17.19
C ASP A 211 -3.76 -3.62 -16.17
N VAL A 212 -3.72 -2.74 -15.14
CA VAL A 212 -4.79 -2.62 -14.14
C VAL A 212 -6.05 -1.99 -14.73
N ILE A 213 -5.88 -0.94 -15.55
CA ILE A 213 -7.00 -0.23 -16.21
C ILE A 213 -7.72 -1.19 -17.17
N GLU A 214 -6.96 -1.97 -17.95
CA GLU A 214 -7.50 -2.90 -18.94
C GLU A 214 -8.25 -4.11 -18.34
N LEU A 215 -8.06 -4.39 -17.03
CA LEU A 215 -8.92 -5.35 -16.33
C LEU A 215 -10.40 -4.94 -16.34
N GLY A 216 -10.70 -3.63 -16.42
CA GLY A 216 -12.07 -3.12 -16.45
C GLY A 216 -12.91 -3.44 -15.21
N LYS A 217 -12.26 -3.74 -14.06
CA LYS A 217 -12.92 -4.16 -12.82
C LYS A 217 -13.12 -3.01 -11.84
N TYR A 218 -12.37 -1.93 -12.00
CA TYR A 218 -12.34 -0.80 -11.06
C TYR A 218 -12.80 0.46 -11.76
N GLN A 219 -13.51 1.29 -11.03
CA GLN A 219 -13.98 2.59 -11.52
C GLN A 219 -14.18 3.54 -10.34
N LEU A 220 -14.13 4.83 -10.61
CA LEU A 220 -14.46 5.83 -9.60
C LEU A 220 -15.90 5.62 -9.11
N TYR A 221 -16.08 5.68 -7.80
CA TYR A 221 -17.41 5.65 -7.21
C TYR A 221 -18.14 6.97 -7.48
N VAL A 222 -19.35 6.88 -7.95
CA VAL A 222 -20.21 8.06 -8.18
C VAL A 222 -21.59 7.87 -7.57
N ALA A 223 -22.03 8.86 -6.82
CA ALA A 223 -23.40 8.98 -6.37
C ALA A 223 -24.17 9.82 -7.41
N TYR A 224 -25.16 9.22 -8.04
CA TYR A 224 -26.02 9.94 -8.98
C TYR A 224 -27.00 10.83 -8.22
N LYS A 225 -27.33 12.00 -8.79
CA LYS A 225 -28.38 12.86 -8.26
C LYS A 225 -29.70 12.08 -8.35
N SER A 226 -30.41 11.93 -7.23
CA SER A 226 -31.73 11.33 -7.23
C SER A 226 -32.77 12.34 -7.72
N GLU A 227 -33.60 11.95 -8.67
CA GLU A 227 -34.77 12.75 -9.03
C GLU A 227 -35.69 12.86 -7.81
N GLY A 228 -35.84 14.09 -7.24
CA GLY A 228 -36.77 14.41 -6.16
C GLY A 228 -36.32 14.09 -4.73
N GLY A 229 -35.09 13.63 -4.51
CA GLY A 229 -34.52 13.47 -3.15
C GLY A 229 -33.90 14.79 -2.68
N SER A 230 -34.15 15.18 -1.42
CA SER A 230 -33.41 16.25 -0.80
C SER A 230 -31.96 15.83 -0.72
N SER A 231 -31.14 16.24 -1.70
CA SER A 231 -29.71 16.34 -1.46
C SER A 231 -29.53 17.20 -0.24
N LEU A 232 -28.72 16.75 0.72
CA LEU A 232 -28.14 17.70 1.67
C LEU A 232 -27.60 18.81 0.76
N SER A 233 -28.23 20.00 0.82
CA SER A 233 -27.79 21.13 0.01
C SER A 233 -26.31 21.31 0.24
N ASP A 234 -25.54 21.44 -0.83
CA ASP A 234 -24.15 21.81 -0.72
C ASP A 234 -24.04 22.95 0.29
N PRO A 235 -23.09 22.90 1.21
CA PRO A 235 -22.89 24.03 2.10
C PRO A 235 -22.86 25.30 1.26
N ALA A 236 -23.58 26.35 1.67
CA ALA A 236 -23.70 27.59 0.92
C ALA A 236 -22.36 28.24 0.54
N THR A 237 -21.27 27.73 1.12
CA THR A 237 -19.90 28.16 0.84
C THR A 237 -19.24 27.41 -0.31
N ILE A 238 -19.86 26.33 -0.82
CA ILE A 238 -19.35 25.60 -1.98
C ILE A 238 -19.91 26.25 -3.24
N THR A 239 -19.09 27.03 -3.89
CA THR A 239 -19.36 27.49 -5.25
C THR A 239 -18.83 26.41 -6.19
N PRO A 240 -19.66 25.83 -7.08
CA PRO A 240 -19.16 24.96 -8.13
C PRO A 240 -18.05 25.69 -8.91
N PRO A 241 -16.99 24.98 -9.32
CA PRO A 241 -15.92 25.62 -10.10
C PRO A 241 -16.54 26.28 -11.33
N ASP A 242 -16.14 27.52 -11.57
CA ASP A 242 -16.52 28.26 -12.77
C ASP A 242 -15.79 27.61 -13.94
N ASP A 243 -16.47 26.70 -14.58
CA ASP A 243 -15.92 25.89 -15.68
C ASP A 243 -16.43 26.54 -16.99
N GLU A 244 -15.56 27.30 -17.65
CA GLU A 244 -15.81 27.82 -19.00
C GLU A 244 -16.00 26.70 -20.04
N GLY A 245 -15.68 25.44 -19.65
CA GLY A 245 -15.88 24.27 -20.48
C GLY A 245 -17.27 23.69 -20.40
N THR A 246 -17.46 22.55 -21.06
CA THR A 246 -18.70 21.79 -21.08
C THR A 246 -18.75 20.68 -20.03
N PHE A 247 -17.72 20.59 -19.14
CA PHE A 247 -17.59 19.50 -18.20
C PHE A 247 -18.75 19.47 -17.19
N HIS A 248 -19.17 20.62 -16.68
CA HIS A 248 -20.30 20.71 -15.76
C HIS A 248 -21.65 20.39 -16.40
N SER A 249 -21.80 20.58 -17.71
CA SER A 249 -23.05 20.37 -18.46
C SER A 249 -23.16 19.00 -19.10
N ASN A 250 -22.11 18.19 -19.07
CA ASN A 250 -22.13 16.83 -19.59
C ASN A 250 -22.40 15.80 -18.47
N PRO A 251 -23.09 14.69 -18.78
CA PRO A 251 -23.25 13.62 -17.83
C PRO A 251 -21.94 12.87 -17.62
N TRP A 252 -21.81 12.20 -16.48
CA TRP A 252 -20.69 11.33 -16.17
C TRP A 252 -20.55 10.20 -17.21
N PRO A 253 -19.35 9.83 -17.65
CA PRO A 253 -18.01 10.27 -17.20
C PRO A 253 -17.44 11.49 -17.96
N LYS A 254 -18.18 12.08 -18.88
CA LYS A 254 -17.71 13.23 -19.66
C LYS A 254 -17.90 14.56 -18.91
N GLY A 255 -18.60 14.53 -17.81
CA GLY A 255 -18.84 15.66 -16.94
C GLY A 255 -19.49 15.21 -15.64
N TRP A 256 -20.01 16.15 -14.86
CA TRP A 256 -20.59 15.90 -13.54
C TRP A 256 -22.06 16.35 -13.40
N GLN A 257 -22.73 16.65 -14.50
CA GLN A 257 -24.11 17.16 -14.50
C GLN A 257 -25.10 16.31 -13.71
N ASN A 258 -25.00 14.97 -13.86
CA ASN A 258 -25.94 13.99 -13.30
C ASN A 258 -25.45 13.29 -12.02
N ILE A 259 -24.30 13.71 -11.50
CA ILE A 259 -23.75 13.15 -10.26
C ILE A 259 -23.71 14.22 -9.17
N ASP A 260 -23.64 13.77 -7.92
CA ASP A 260 -23.35 14.59 -6.75
C ASP A 260 -21.87 14.39 -6.38
N PRO A 261 -20.95 15.33 -6.72
CA PRO A 261 -19.53 15.17 -6.47
C PRO A 261 -19.19 15.13 -4.98
N PHE A 262 -19.90 15.92 -4.16
CA PHE A 262 -19.70 15.94 -2.72
C PHE A 262 -20.07 14.61 -2.08
N LYS A 263 -21.24 14.08 -2.40
CA LYS A 263 -21.68 12.78 -1.91
C LYS A 263 -20.81 11.64 -2.44
N SER A 264 -20.39 11.70 -3.71
CA SER A 264 -19.49 10.70 -4.32
C SER A 264 -18.18 10.60 -3.54
N TYR A 265 -17.58 11.75 -3.19
CA TYR A 265 -16.34 11.75 -2.43
C TYR A 265 -16.55 11.36 -0.96
N ARG A 266 -17.54 11.96 -0.30
CA ARG A 266 -17.82 11.73 1.12
C ARG A 266 -18.15 10.29 1.45
N ALA A 267 -18.98 9.64 0.63
CA ALA A 267 -19.43 8.27 0.86
C ALA A 267 -18.29 7.22 0.89
N LEU A 268 -17.11 7.56 0.33
CA LEU A 268 -15.94 6.71 0.41
C LEU A 268 -15.33 6.65 1.82
N PHE A 269 -15.58 7.65 2.65
CA PHE A 269 -14.91 7.84 3.95
C PHE A 269 -15.84 7.75 5.15
N ASP A 270 -17.14 7.98 4.98
CA ASP A 270 -18.10 8.01 6.09
C ASP A 270 -18.78 6.66 6.38
N GLY A 271 -18.48 5.65 5.58
CA GLY A 271 -19.00 4.29 5.75
C GLY A 271 -20.37 4.05 5.10
N GLU A 272 -20.92 4.99 4.32
CA GLU A 272 -22.12 4.76 3.51
C GLU A 272 -21.90 3.67 2.47
N VAL A 273 -20.69 3.59 1.91
CA VAL A 273 -20.32 2.55 0.95
C VAL A 273 -19.49 1.49 1.65
N SER A 274 -20.01 0.26 1.65
CA SER A 274 -19.26 -0.87 2.19
C SER A 274 -18.01 -1.15 1.35
N ALA A 275 -16.96 -1.71 1.97
CA ALA A 275 -15.73 -2.05 1.25
C ALA A 275 -16.00 -3.01 0.06
N TYR A 276 -16.98 -3.90 0.16
CA TYR A 276 -17.36 -4.80 -0.92
C TYR A 276 -18.09 -4.08 -2.06
N GLY A 277 -18.91 -3.07 -1.73
CA GLY A 277 -19.66 -2.27 -2.71
C GLY A 277 -18.88 -1.11 -3.32
N ASN A 278 -17.67 -0.85 -2.84
CA ASN A 278 -16.85 0.25 -3.31
C ASN A 278 -16.00 -0.15 -4.51
N SER A 279 -16.37 0.36 -5.69
CA SER A 279 -15.69 0.09 -6.96
C SER A 279 -14.27 0.65 -7.06
N GLU A 280 -13.84 1.54 -6.15
CA GLU A 280 -12.48 2.08 -6.10
C GLU A 280 -11.53 1.19 -5.32
N ILE A 281 -12.03 0.30 -4.44
CA ILE A 281 -11.17 -0.54 -3.62
C ILE A 281 -10.62 -1.70 -4.46
N ILE A 282 -9.32 -1.68 -4.67
CA ILE A 282 -8.60 -2.77 -5.33
C ILE A 282 -8.21 -3.86 -4.33
N PHE A 283 -7.73 -3.44 -3.15
CA PHE A 283 -7.32 -4.33 -2.07
C PHE A 283 -7.40 -3.60 -0.74
N THR A 284 -7.97 -4.25 0.25
CA THR A 284 -8.06 -3.72 1.61
C THR A 284 -7.53 -4.72 2.61
N ARG A 285 -6.92 -4.20 3.67
CA ARG A 285 -6.57 -4.98 4.84
C ARG A 285 -7.68 -4.85 5.86
N GLY A 286 -8.35 -5.93 6.15
CA GLY A 286 -9.33 -6.04 7.21
C GLY A 286 -9.33 -7.46 7.75
N THR A 287 -10.21 -7.75 8.68
CA THR A 287 -10.59 -9.13 8.99
C THR A 287 -11.89 -9.42 8.25
N ASN A 288 -12.13 -10.66 7.86
CA ASN A 288 -13.41 -11.08 7.26
C ASN A 288 -14.59 -10.80 8.21
N GLN A 289 -14.33 -10.65 9.50
CA GLN A 289 -15.28 -10.26 10.54
C GLN A 289 -15.21 -8.76 10.88
N GLY A 290 -14.48 -7.99 10.15
CA GLY A 290 -14.49 -6.54 9.86
C GLY A 290 -14.50 -5.53 10.99
N ALA A 291 -15.04 -5.83 12.12
CA ALA A 291 -15.45 -4.78 13.05
C ALA A 291 -14.32 -4.21 13.93
N GLU A 292 -13.36 -5.02 14.36
CA GLU A 292 -12.44 -4.54 15.40
C GLU A 292 -11.30 -3.65 14.86
N ASN A 293 -10.74 -3.97 13.71
CA ASN A 293 -9.62 -3.17 13.17
C ASN A 293 -10.09 -1.85 12.55
N ILE A 294 -11.27 -1.84 11.95
CA ILE A 294 -11.90 -0.59 11.46
C ILE A 294 -12.34 0.26 12.64
N LYS A 295 -12.92 -0.33 13.66
CA LYS A 295 -13.32 0.35 14.90
C LYS A 295 -12.13 1.05 15.57
N VAL A 296 -10.97 0.41 15.62
CA VAL A 296 -9.76 1.02 16.19
C VAL A 296 -9.29 2.18 15.35
N MET A 297 -9.30 2.09 14.01
CA MET A 297 -8.97 3.23 13.14
C MET A 297 -9.93 4.39 13.31
N VAL A 298 -11.22 4.11 13.35
CA VAL A 298 -12.27 5.14 13.54
C VAL A 298 -12.13 5.81 14.91
N ILE A 299 -11.89 5.05 15.99
CA ILE A 299 -11.65 5.63 17.33
C ILE A 299 -10.44 6.56 17.34
N HIS A 300 -9.39 6.26 16.57
CA HIS A 300 -8.21 7.11 16.47
C HIS A 300 -8.45 8.40 15.69
N GLN A 301 -9.48 8.44 14.85
CA GLN A 301 -9.85 9.59 14.03
C GLN A 301 -10.94 10.44 14.66
N LEU A 302 -11.67 9.92 15.66
CA LEU A 302 -12.74 10.65 16.32
C LEU A 302 -12.20 11.66 17.36
N PRO A 303 -12.89 12.78 17.56
CA PRO A 303 -12.65 13.69 18.67
C PRO A 303 -12.71 12.96 20.01
N ARG A 304 -11.91 13.41 20.97
CA ARG A 304 -11.91 12.81 22.32
C ARG A 304 -13.29 12.87 22.99
N SER A 305 -14.05 13.94 22.72
CA SER A 305 -15.43 14.09 23.20
C SER A 305 -16.41 13.06 22.64
N GLN A 306 -16.05 12.39 21.53
CA GLN A 306 -16.83 11.31 20.90
C GLN A 306 -16.22 9.93 21.14
N GLY A 307 -15.37 9.79 22.16
CA GLY A 307 -14.71 8.53 22.52
C GLY A 307 -13.40 8.27 21.76
N GLY A 308 -12.91 9.24 21.03
CA GLY A 308 -11.61 9.17 20.34
C GLY A 308 -10.44 9.22 21.31
N GLY A 309 -9.41 8.43 21.04
CA GLY A 309 -8.19 8.38 21.88
C GLY A 309 -7.10 9.35 21.45
N TYR A 310 -7.22 9.99 20.28
CA TYR A 310 -6.15 10.76 19.66
C TYR A 310 -6.67 12.02 18.97
N LEU A 311 -5.82 13.04 18.90
CA LEU A 311 -6.14 14.32 18.27
C LEU A 311 -5.77 14.27 16.79
N SER A 312 -6.73 14.61 15.94
CA SER A 312 -6.47 14.88 14.53
C SER A 312 -6.11 16.35 14.32
N LEU A 313 -5.38 16.67 13.27
CA LEU A 313 -5.04 18.05 12.91
C LEU A 313 -6.26 18.94 12.66
N ILE A 314 -7.38 18.37 12.28
CA ILE A 314 -8.64 19.10 12.13
C ILE A 314 -9.04 19.84 13.42
N HIS A 315 -8.67 19.28 14.58
CA HIS A 315 -8.94 19.92 15.87
C HIS A 315 -7.86 20.91 16.33
N ILE A 316 -6.71 20.91 15.67
CA ILE A 316 -5.62 21.86 15.93
C ILE A 316 -5.69 23.04 14.98
N SER A 317 -6.20 22.84 13.78
CA SER A 317 -6.34 23.88 12.76
C SER A 317 -7.64 24.68 12.84
N GLU A 318 -8.61 24.25 13.66
CA GLU A 318 -9.71 25.19 13.99
C GLU A 318 -9.12 26.40 14.69
N PRO A 319 -9.33 27.61 14.17
CA PRO A 319 -8.91 28.79 14.87
C PRO A 319 -9.52 28.70 16.26
N THR A 320 -8.69 28.69 17.27
CA THR A 320 -9.13 28.81 18.65
C THR A 320 -10.12 29.93 18.71
N ARG A 321 -11.41 29.64 18.81
CA ARG A 321 -12.36 30.64 19.21
C ARG A 321 -11.83 31.25 20.49
N PRO A 322 -11.60 32.54 20.54
CA PRO A 322 -11.22 33.14 21.81
C PRO A 322 -12.23 32.71 22.85
N LEU A 323 -11.79 32.03 23.89
CA LEU A 323 -12.59 31.78 25.07
C LEU A 323 -12.85 33.14 25.70
N TYR A 324 -13.93 33.77 25.32
CA TYR A 324 -14.47 34.93 26.03
C TYR A 324 -15.54 34.47 27.02
#